data_98ba49236febefbc84ad914a00336d4f
#
_entry.id   98ba49236febefbc84ad914a00336d4f
#
_cell.length_a   1.000
_cell.length_b   1.000
_cell.length_c   1.000
_cell.angle_alpha   90.00
_cell.angle_beta   90.00
_cell.angle_gamma   90.00
#
_symmetry.space_group_name_H-M   'P 1'
#
loop_
_entity.id
_entity.type
_entity.pdbx_description
1 polymer ?
#
loop_
_entity_poly.entity_id
_entity_poly.type
_entity_poly.pdbx_seq_one_letter_code
_entity_poly.pdbx_strand_id
1 'polypeptide(L)'
;MSNQGGRGYDYIIVGAGSAGCVLANRLSADGESVLLLEAGKPDEKNEIGIPAGYSELFKSDVDWAYDTEPQTELNDRECYWPRGKTLGGSSSINAMIYARGQPADYDHWADLGNDGWAYEDVLPYFKRAEHNERGSSEHHGTGGPRNVADLQSPNELSEAFIEAGQAVGLARNDDFNAGDQSGVGLYQVTQKDGKRHSAADGYLKPVLDRPTLTATTGAQVTR
;
A
#
# COMPACT_ATOMS: atom_id res chain seq x y z
N MET A 1 41.79 -1.59 22.10
CA MET A 1 40.36 -1.50 21.80
C MET A 1 40.26 -1.18 20.30
N SER A 2 40.02 -2.20 19.48
CA SER A 2 39.90 -2.07 18.03
C SER A 2 38.60 -1.34 17.71
N ASN A 3 38.74 -0.15 17.18
CA ASN A 3 37.64 0.62 16.61
C ASN A 3 37.05 -0.21 15.44
N GLN A 4 36.00 -0.94 15.69
CA GLN A 4 35.17 -1.52 14.60
C GLN A 4 34.54 -0.33 13.94
N GLY A 5 35.15 0.16 12.86
CA GLY A 5 34.57 1.19 12.00
C GLY A 5 33.19 0.78 11.59
N GLY A 6 32.14 1.40 12.18
CA GLY A 6 30.78 1.20 11.79
C GLY A 6 30.66 1.48 10.29
N ARG A 7 30.07 0.57 9.51
CA ARG A 7 29.67 0.87 8.14
C ARG A 7 28.73 2.07 8.21
N GLY A 8 29.15 3.19 7.66
CA GLY A 8 28.26 4.32 7.41
C GLY A 8 27.32 3.96 6.25
N TYR A 9 26.09 4.46 6.30
CA TYR A 9 25.14 4.40 5.19
C TYR A 9 24.80 5.84 4.79
N ASP A 10 24.57 6.04 3.50
CA ASP A 10 24.13 7.33 2.98
C ASP A 10 22.68 7.61 3.38
N TYR A 11 21.85 6.56 3.42
CA TYR A 11 20.45 6.63 3.87
C TYR A 11 20.11 5.53 4.86
N ILE A 12 19.35 5.90 5.89
CA ILE A 12 18.74 4.97 6.83
C ILE A 12 17.23 5.15 6.74
N ILE A 13 16.51 4.08 6.38
CA ILE A 13 15.05 4.05 6.26
C ILE A 13 14.50 3.25 7.43
N VAL A 14 13.61 3.85 8.21
CA VAL A 14 12.94 3.21 9.34
C VAL A 14 11.53 2.79 8.93
N GLY A 15 11.30 1.47 8.92
CA GLY A 15 10.06 0.83 8.53
C GLY A 15 10.03 0.42 7.05
N ALA A 16 9.85 -0.89 6.80
CA ALA A 16 9.67 -1.47 5.47
C ALA A 16 8.18 -1.53 5.05
N GLY A 17 7.41 -0.52 5.40
CA GLY A 17 6.05 -0.33 4.92
C GLY A 17 6.00 0.13 3.46
N SER A 18 4.83 0.58 2.98
CA SER A 18 4.63 0.98 1.59
C SER A 18 5.64 2.04 1.14
N ALA A 19 5.85 3.10 1.93
CA ALA A 19 6.80 4.16 1.60
C ALA A 19 8.25 3.69 1.69
N GLY A 20 8.62 2.95 2.76
CA GLY A 20 9.98 2.46 2.95
C GLY A 20 10.43 1.50 1.86
N CYS A 21 9.55 0.62 1.38
CA CYS A 21 9.85 -0.26 0.25
C CYS A 21 10.14 0.54 -1.04
N VAL A 22 9.39 1.61 -1.30
CA VAL A 22 9.62 2.50 -2.45
C VAL A 22 10.94 3.23 -2.31
N LEU A 23 11.21 3.84 -1.16
CA LEU A 23 12.45 4.56 -0.89
C LEU A 23 13.68 3.64 -1.00
N ALA A 24 13.61 2.44 -0.40
CA ALA A 24 14.69 1.46 -0.48
C ALA A 24 14.99 1.08 -1.94
N ASN A 25 13.94 0.85 -2.75
CA ASN A 25 14.10 0.55 -4.17
C ASN A 25 14.76 1.69 -4.94
N ARG A 26 14.29 2.92 -4.73
CA ARG A 26 14.72 4.07 -5.56
C ARG A 26 16.10 4.57 -5.13
N LEU A 27 16.35 4.78 -3.85
CA LEU A 27 17.62 5.30 -3.36
C LEU A 27 18.79 4.32 -3.57
N SER A 28 18.55 3.00 -3.50
CA SER A 28 19.60 2.01 -3.76
C SER A 28 19.93 1.82 -5.24
N ALA A 29 19.19 2.43 -6.17
CA ALA A 29 19.39 2.27 -7.60
C ALA A 29 20.59 3.04 -8.12
N ASP A 30 20.89 4.20 -7.54
CA ASP A 30 21.86 5.18 -8.06
C ASP A 30 23.25 5.07 -7.39
N GLY A 31 23.50 3.96 -6.69
CA GLY A 31 24.82 3.67 -6.09
C GLY A 31 24.96 4.06 -4.61
N GLU A 32 23.98 4.75 -4.04
CA GLU A 32 23.94 5.14 -2.63
C GLU A 32 23.72 3.93 -1.71
N SER A 33 24.43 3.88 -0.60
CA SER A 33 24.30 2.82 0.40
C SER A 33 23.07 3.05 1.29
N VAL A 34 22.15 2.09 1.30
CA VAL A 34 20.86 2.19 1.98
C VAL A 34 20.73 1.10 3.05
N LEU A 35 20.39 1.49 4.27
CA LEU A 35 19.97 0.59 5.34
C LEU A 35 18.46 0.72 5.55
N LEU A 36 17.73 -0.38 5.37
CA LEU A 36 16.32 -0.48 5.68
C LEU A 36 16.13 -1.30 6.97
N LEU A 37 15.48 -0.71 7.96
CA LEU A 37 15.20 -1.33 9.26
C LEU A 37 13.70 -1.58 9.39
N GLU A 38 13.31 -2.84 9.64
CA GLU A 38 11.92 -3.22 9.88
C GLU A 38 11.79 -3.89 11.25
N ALA A 39 10.82 -3.42 12.04
CA ALA A 39 10.56 -3.96 13.38
C ALA A 39 10.00 -5.38 13.35
N GLY A 40 9.19 -5.69 12.34
CA GLY A 40 8.58 -6.99 12.14
C GLY A 40 9.52 -8.03 11.52
N LYS A 41 8.97 -9.21 11.30
CA LYS A 41 9.64 -10.34 10.65
C LYS A 41 9.52 -10.23 9.11
N PRO A 42 10.21 -11.10 8.35
CA PRO A 42 9.90 -11.30 6.93
C PRO A 42 8.43 -11.66 6.70
N ASP A 43 7.90 -11.29 5.54
CA ASP A 43 6.51 -11.52 5.13
C ASP A 43 6.26 -12.95 4.59
N GLU A 44 6.72 -13.94 5.34
CA GLU A 44 6.69 -15.36 4.97
C GLU A 44 5.46 -16.11 5.48
N LYS A 45 4.60 -15.45 6.27
CA LYS A 45 3.36 -16.05 6.77
C LYS A 45 2.43 -16.37 5.59
N ASN A 46 1.96 -17.62 5.51
CA ASN A 46 1.18 -18.09 4.35
C ASN A 46 -0.06 -17.24 4.06
N GLU A 47 -0.75 -16.82 5.11
CA GLU A 47 -1.98 -16.02 5.05
C GLU A 47 -1.76 -14.65 4.39
N ILE A 48 -0.53 -14.12 4.39
CA ILE A 48 -0.20 -12.87 3.70
C ILE A 48 -0.44 -13.02 2.19
N GLY A 49 -0.02 -14.14 1.61
CA GLY A 49 -0.17 -14.41 0.19
C GLY A 49 -1.59 -14.80 -0.24
N ILE A 50 -2.46 -15.17 0.70
CA ILE A 50 -3.82 -15.66 0.42
C ILE A 50 -4.84 -14.52 0.60
N PRO A 51 -5.47 -14.01 -0.49
CA PRO A 51 -6.40 -12.87 -0.36
C PRO A 51 -7.53 -13.10 0.64
N ALA A 52 -8.15 -14.28 0.66
CA ALA A 52 -9.22 -14.60 1.58
C ALA A 52 -8.76 -14.72 3.04
N GLY A 53 -7.46 -14.87 3.29
CA GLY A 53 -6.87 -15.02 4.61
C GLY A 53 -6.52 -13.70 5.31
N TYR A 54 -6.81 -12.53 4.71
CA TYR A 54 -6.37 -11.25 5.26
C TYR A 54 -6.89 -10.98 6.67
N SER A 55 -8.07 -11.47 7.03
CA SER A 55 -8.65 -11.28 8.36
C SER A 55 -7.87 -12.02 9.48
N GLU A 56 -7.19 -13.12 9.14
CA GLU A 56 -6.36 -13.90 10.07
C GLU A 56 -5.04 -13.18 10.42
N LEU A 57 -4.71 -12.11 9.68
CA LEU A 57 -3.51 -11.31 9.92
C LEU A 57 -3.73 -10.27 11.02
N PHE A 58 -4.98 -9.89 11.27
CA PHE A 58 -5.32 -8.92 12.30
C PHE A 58 -5.12 -9.49 13.71
N LYS A 59 -4.55 -8.69 14.61
CA LYS A 59 -4.20 -9.09 15.98
C LYS A 59 -3.25 -10.29 16.04
N SER A 60 -2.55 -10.60 14.93
CA SER A 60 -1.52 -11.64 14.88
C SER A 60 -0.12 -11.06 15.12
N ASP A 61 0.91 -11.88 15.03
CA ASP A 61 2.31 -11.48 15.20
C ASP A 61 2.86 -10.55 14.10
N VAL A 62 2.12 -10.38 13.00
CA VAL A 62 2.42 -9.44 11.89
C VAL A 62 1.61 -8.14 11.96
N ASP A 63 0.93 -7.90 13.08
CA ASP A 63 0.15 -6.69 13.34
C ASP A 63 0.64 -6.02 14.63
N TRP A 64 0.77 -4.69 14.62
CA TRP A 64 1.04 -3.91 15.82
C TRP A 64 -0.14 -3.92 16.80
N ALA A 65 -1.35 -4.19 16.30
CA ALA A 65 -2.60 -4.26 17.04
C ALA A 65 -2.84 -3.04 17.94
N TYR A 66 -2.64 -1.84 17.39
CA TYR A 66 -2.91 -0.61 18.13
C TYR A 66 -4.41 -0.41 18.36
N ASP A 67 -4.72 0.26 19.45
CA ASP A 67 -6.04 0.85 19.69
C ASP A 67 -5.91 2.38 19.75
N THR A 68 -6.95 3.10 19.37
CA THR A 68 -6.98 4.56 19.52
C THR A 68 -7.16 4.92 20.99
N GLU A 69 -6.81 6.14 21.36
CA GLU A 69 -7.33 6.76 22.58
C GLU A 69 -8.86 6.74 22.55
N PRO A 70 -9.54 6.79 23.72
CA PRO A 70 -11.00 6.88 23.77
C PRO A 70 -11.53 8.03 22.90
N GLN A 71 -12.49 7.73 22.05
CA GLN A 71 -13.10 8.69 21.14
C GLN A 71 -14.41 9.21 21.72
N THR A 72 -14.42 10.43 22.23
CA THR A 72 -15.58 11.02 22.94
C THR A 72 -16.84 11.00 22.06
N GLU A 73 -16.73 11.35 20.78
CA GLU A 73 -17.86 11.37 19.83
C GLU A 73 -18.36 9.95 19.46
N LEU A 74 -17.65 8.90 19.88
CA LEU A 74 -18.02 7.50 19.71
C LEU A 74 -18.34 6.83 21.05
N ASN A 75 -18.87 7.56 22.04
CA ASN A 75 -19.17 7.09 23.40
C ASN A 75 -17.91 6.53 24.13
N ASP A 76 -16.82 7.26 24.05
CA ASP A 76 -15.51 6.92 24.63
C ASP A 76 -14.96 5.54 24.19
N ARG A 77 -15.38 5.08 23.01
CA ARG A 77 -14.93 3.80 22.48
C ARG A 77 -13.49 3.91 21.98
N GLU A 78 -12.65 2.98 22.37
CA GLU A 78 -11.37 2.69 21.77
C GLU A 78 -11.59 1.86 20.49
N CYS A 79 -10.97 2.27 19.39
CA CYS A 79 -11.11 1.61 18.11
C CYS A 79 -9.81 0.87 17.76
N TYR A 80 -9.90 -0.43 17.51
CA TYR A 80 -8.80 -1.21 17.02
C TYR A 80 -8.29 -0.66 15.68
N TRP A 81 -6.97 -0.45 15.58
CA TRP A 81 -6.31 0.20 14.46
C TRP A 81 -5.15 -0.63 13.91
N PRO A 82 -5.40 -1.58 12.99
CA PRO A 82 -4.39 -2.48 12.48
C PRO A 82 -3.27 -1.72 11.74
N ARG A 83 -2.03 -2.15 11.98
CA ARG A 83 -0.83 -1.69 11.28
C ARG A 83 0.11 -2.86 11.10
N GLY A 84 0.55 -3.12 9.86
CA GLY A 84 1.44 -4.24 9.58
C GLY A 84 2.81 -4.09 10.24
N LYS A 85 3.26 -5.18 10.86
CA LYS A 85 4.56 -5.36 11.51
C LYS A 85 5.33 -6.47 10.80
N THR A 86 5.69 -6.22 9.56
CA THR A 86 6.36 -7.16 8.65
C THR A 86 6.86 -6.41 7.41
N LEU A 87 7.67 -7.03 6.57
CA LEU A 87 8.04 -6.46 5.26
C LEU A 87 6.76 -6.15 4.45
N GLY A 88 6.74 -4.96 3.83
CA GLY A 88 5.56 -4.41 3.17
C GLY A 88 4.60 -3.67 4.10
N GLY A 89 4.76 -3.78 5.42
CA GLY A 89 3.92 -3.11 6.42
C GLY A 89 2.44 -3.40 6.21
N SER A 90 1.59 -2.39 6.30
CA SER A 90 0.14 -2.56 6.14
C SER A 90 -0.28 -3.03 4.75
N SER A 91 0.56 -2.87 3.70
CA SER A 91 0.25 -3.45 2.39
C SER A 91 0.30 -5.00 2.39
N SER A 92 0.97 -5.59 3.39
CA SER A 92 1.04 -7.04 3.58
C SER A 92 -0.11 -7.61 4.41
N ILE A 93 -0.93 -6.76 5.07
CA ILE A 93 -2.04 -7.22 5.92
C ILE A 93 -3.41 -6.62 5.57
N ASN A 94 -3.48 -5.62 4.68
CA ASN A 94 -4.73 -4.96 4.31
C ASN A 94 -5.64 -5.85 3.45
N ALA A 95 -6.87 -5.38 3.18
CA ALA A 95 -7.83 -6.06 2.31
C ALA A 95 -7.56 -5.86 0.80
N MET A 96 -6.41 -5.32 0.42
CA MET A 96 -5.93 -5.16 -0.97
C MET A 96 -6.78 -4.24 -1.87
N ILE A 97 -7.79 -3.57 -1.37
CA ILE A 97 -8.60 -2.63 -2.15
C ILE A 97 -7.70 -1.52 -2.69
N TYR A 98 -7.76 -1.28 -4.00
CA TYR A 98 -7.01 -0.23 -4.67
C TYR A 98 -7.92 0.96 -4.97
N ALA A 99 -7.77 2.01 -4.18
CA ALA A 99 -8.45 3.27 -4.36
C ALA A 99 -7.49 4.43 -4.13
N ARG A 100 -7.61 5.47 -4.94
CA ARG A 100 -6.93 6.76 -4.79
C ARG A 100 -7.90 7.77 -4.19
N GLY A 101 -7.39 8.92 -3.72
CA GLY A 101 -8.23 10.09 -3.54
C GLY A 101 -8.83 10.55 -4.88
N GLN A 102 -9.95 11.23 -4.84
CA GLN A 102 -10.53 11.88 -6.02
C GLN A 102 -9.74 13.17 -6.35
N PRO A 103 -9.83 13.70 -7.58
CA PRO A 103 -9.10 14.90 -7.97
C PRO A 103 -9.26 16.06 -6.99
N ALA A 104 -10.48 16.30 -6.50
CA ALA A 104 -10.76 17.37 -5.55
C ALA A 104 -10.01 17.27 -4.21
N ASP A 105 -9.62 16.06 -3.78
CA ASP A 105 -8.84 15.87 -2.54
C ASP A 105 -7.44 16.46 -2.69
N TYR A 106 -6.80 16.23 -3.83
CA TYR A 106 -5.45 16.73 -4.12
C TYR A 106 -5.45 18.21 -4.48
N ASP A 107 -6.44 18.65 -5.25
CA ASP A 107 -6.59 20.07 -5.59
C ASP A 107 -6.81 20.90 -4.32
N HIS A 108 -7.59 20.37 -3.35
CA HIS A 108 -7.73 21.01 -2.05
C HIS A 108 -6.40 21.08 -1.27
N TRP A 109 -5.53 20.07 -1.38
CA TRP A 109 -4.21 20.18 -0.77
C TRP A 109 -3.37 21.29 -1.39
N ALA A 110 -3.41 21.45 -2.71
CA ALA A 110 -2.74 22.56 -3.39
C ALA A 110 -3.32 23.92 -2.95
N ASP A 111 -4.64 24.04 -2.85
CA ASP A 111 -5.33 25.26 -2.38
C ASP A 111 -4.95 25.66 -0.94
N LEU A 112 -4.56 24.69 -0.12
CA LEU A 112 -4.02 24.94 1.23
C LEU A 112 -2.55 25.42 1.22
N GLY A 113 -1.96 25.63 0.05
CA GLY A 113 -0.59 26.14 -0.12
C GLY A 113 0.46 25.06 -0.30
N ASN A 114 0.07 23.82 -0.64
CA ASN A 114 1.00 22.74 -0.95
C ASN A 114 1.23 22.68 -2.47
N ASP A 115 2.05 23.58 -2.98
CA ASP A 115 2.41 23.62 -4.40
C ASP A 115 2.96 22.27 -4.90
N GLY A 116 2.53 21.81 -6.08
CA GLY A 116 2.93 20.53 -6.66
C GLY A 116 2.15 19.32 -6.12
N TRP A 117 1.04 19.55 -5.41
CA TRP A 117 0.16 18.49 -4.90
C TRP A 117 -1.24 18.48 -5.53
N ALA A 118 -1.50 19.31 -6.55
CA ALA A 118 -2.73 19.19 -7.33
C ALA A 118 -2.84 17.84 -8.01
N TYR A 119 -4.05 17.44 -8.38
CA TYR A 119 -4.26 16.11 -9.01
C TYR A 119 -3.39 15.90 -10.24
N GLU A 120 -3.26 16.92 -11.09
CA GLU A 120 -2.41 16.83 -12.29
C GLU A 120 -0.93 16.63 -11.94
N ASP A 121 -0.45 17.19 -10.83
CA ASP A 121 0.94 17.03 -10.38
C ASP A 121 1.20 15.61 -9.85
N VAL A 122 0.25 15.00 -9.16
CA VAL A 122 0.42 13.68 -8.53
C VAL A 122 0.04 12.50 -9.44
N LEU A 123 -0.83 12.71 -10.43
CA LEU A 123 -1.26 11.66 -11.37
C LEU A 123 -0.10 10.95 -12.09
N PRO A 124 0.95 11.63 -12.57
CA PRO A 124 2.11 10.97 -13.18
C PRO A 124 2.80 9.97 -12.25
N TYR A 125 2.81 10.24 -10.95
CA TYR A 125 3.41 9.33 -9.95
C TYR A 125 2.53 8.12 -9.70
N PHE A 126 1.20 8.26 -9.66
CA PHE A 126 0.28 7.13 -9.62
C PHE A 126 0.47 6.23 -10.83
N LYS A 127 0.49 6.79 -12.03
CA LYS A 127 0.69 6.04 -13.27
C LYS A 127 2.06 5.33 -13.30
N ARG A 128 3.12 5.99 -12.84
CA ARG A 128 4.46 5.39 -12.76
C ARG A 128 4.56 4.24 -11.76
N ALA A 129 3.78 4.28 -10.68
CA ALA A 129 3.74 3.23 -9.67
C ALA A 129 2.95 2.00 -10.11
N GLU A 130 2.00 2.17 -11.02
CA GLU A 130 0.96 1.21 -11.35
C GLU A 130 1.32 0.32 -12.55
N HIS A 131 0.94 -0.94 -12.44
CA HIS A 131 0.72 -1.83 -13.57
C HIS A 131 -0.73 -2.29 -13.53
N ASN A 132 -1.62 -1.58 -14.22
CA ASN A 132 -3.01 -1.92 -14.31
C ASN A 132 -3.23 -3.00 -15.39
N GLU A 133 -3.82 -4.13 -15.01
CA GLU A 133 -4.06 -5.25 -15.95
C GLU A 133 -5.11 -4.93 -17.02
N ARG A 134 -5.97 -3.92 -16.79
CA ARG A 134 -6.90 -3.39 -17.82
C ARG A 134 -6.17 -2.57 -18.90
N GLY A 135 -4.89 -2.23 -18.69
CA GLY A 135 -4.10 -1.43 -19.62
C GLY A 135 -3.91 0.02 -19.19
N SER A 136 -3.22 0.79 -20.05
CA SER A 136 -2.98 2.22 -19.82
C SER A 136 -4.16 3.07 -20.28
N SER A 137 -4.39 4.17 -19.58
CA SER A 137 -5.40 5.18 -19.95
C SER A 137 -4.93 6.59 -19.55
N GLU A 138 -5.83 7.55 -19.64
CA GLU A 138 -5.60 8.89 -19.11
C GLU A 138 -5.25 8.82 -17.60
N HIS A 139 -5.95 7.96 -16.84
CA HIS A 139 -5.80 7.84 -15.39
C HIS A 139 -4.89 6.69 -14.96
N HIS A 140 -4.62 5.71 -15.80
CA HIS A 140 -3.91 4.48 -15.44
C HIS A 140 -2.57 4.30 -16.15
N GLY A 141 -1.63 3.67 -15.44
CA GLY A 141 -0.32 3.29 -15.94
C GLY A 141 -0.15 1.79 -16.12
N THR A 142 0.83 1.42 -16.94
CA THR A 142 1.29 0.04 -17.11
C THR A 142 2.80 -0.04 -16.90
N GLY A 143 3.31 -1.21 -16.51
CA GLY A 143 4.75 -1.43 -16.34
C GLY A 143 5.32 -0.93 -15.03
N GLY A 144 4.51 -0.30 -14.16
CA GLY A 144 4.93 0.05 -12.81
C GLY A 144 5.04 -1.17 -11.89
N PRO A 145 5.72 -1.04 -10.76
CA PRO A 145 5.98 -2.18 -9.88
C PRO A 145 4.77 -2.66 -9.09
N ARG A 146 3.70 -1.86 -8.98
CA ARG A 146 2.49 -2.22 -8.25
C ARG A 146 1.45 -2.81 -9.18
N ASN A 147 1.17 -4.10 -9.06
CA ASN A 147 0.12 -4.74 -9.84
C ASN A 147 -1.27 -4.37 -9.32
N VAL A 148 -2.17 -4.04 -10.24
CA VAL A 148 -3.57 -3.72 -9.99
C VAL A 148 -4.41 -4.58 -10.94
N ALA A 149 -5.29 -5.39 -10.37
CA ALA A 149 -6.08 -6.39 -11.08
C ALA A 149 -7.57 -6.27 -10.75
N ASP A 150 -8.41 -6.84 -11.58
CA ASP A 150 -9.79 -7.10 -11.23
C ASP A 150 -9.90 -8.30 -10.28
N LEU A 151 -10.98 -8.35 -9.51
CA LEU A 151 -11.28 -9.52 -8.68
C LEU A 151 -11.49 -10.75 -9.59
N GLN A 152 -10.75 -11.83 -9.33
CA GLN A 152 -10.86 -13.07 -10.12
C GLN A 152 -12.19 -13.81 -9.86
N SER A 153 -12.75 -13.66 -8.67
CA SER A 153 -13.98 -14.34 -8.26
C SER A 153 -14.83 -13.40 -7.39
N PRO A 154 -15.52 -12.42 -8.01
CA PRO A 154 -16.43 -11.56 -7.27
C PRO A 154 -17.56 -12.40 -6.66
N ASN A 155 -17.99 -12.02 -5.45
CA ASN A 155 -19.10 -12.68 -4.78
C ASN A 155 -20.44 -12.28 -5.43
N GLU A 156 -21.32 -13.24 -5.64
CA GLU A 156 -22.66 -13.01 -6.22
C GLU A 156 -23.47 -11.96 -5.44
N LEU A 157 -23.30 -11.88 -4.11
CA LEU A 157 -23.95 -10.87 -3.29
C LEU A 157 -23.41 -9.46 -3.57
N SER A 158 -22.16 -9.32 -4.03
CA SER A 158 -21.62 -8.03 -4.44
C SER A 158 -22.28 -7.53 -5.72
N GLU A 159 -22.51 -8.39 -6.69
CA GLU A 159 -23.25 -8.03 -7.90
C GLU A 159 -24.72 -7.70 -7.57
N ALA A 160 -25.38 -8.48 -6.74
CA ALA A 160 -26.74 -8.19 -6.28
C ALA A 160 -26.81 -6.83 -5.54
N PHE A 161 -25.79 -6.46 -4.77
CA PHE A 161 -25.70 -5.15 -4.12
C PHE A 161 -25.58 -4.03 -5.17
N ILE A 162 -24.75 -4.21 -6.20
CA ILE A 162 -24.59 -3.24 -7.28
C ILE A 162 -25.90 -3.05 -8.03
N GLU A 163 -26.59 -4.15 -8.39
CA GLU A 163 -27.91 -4.10 -9.03
C GLU A 163 -28.95 -3.36 -8.17
N ALA A 164 -28.97 -3.64 -6.86
CA ALA A 164 -29.83 -2.91 -5.93
C ALA A 164 -29.51 -1.42 -5.86
N GLY A 165 -28.22 -1.05 -5.87
CA GLY A 165 -27.78 0.34 -5.96
C GLY A 165 -28.26 1.03 -7.23
N GLN A 166 -28.17 0.37 -8.38
CA GLN A 166 -28.68 0.88 -9.66
C GLN A 166 -30.20 1.04 -9.63
N ALA A 167 -30.92 0.12 -9.02
CA ALA A 167 -32.39 0.18 -8.90
C ALA A 167 -32.87 1.38 -8.09
N VAL A 168 -32.06 1.92 -7.17
CA VAL A 168 -32.35 3.15 -6.41
C VAL A 168 -31.73 4.40 -7.02
N GLY A 169 -31.18 4.32 -8.23
CA GLY A 169 -30.73 5.46 -9.02
C GLY A 169 -29.22 5.76 -8.94
N LEU A 170 -28.41 4.90 -8.32
CA LEU A 170 -26.96 5.06 -8.38
C LEU A 170 -26.44 4.61 -9.76
N ALA A 171 -25.49 5.37 -10.31
CA ALA A 171 -24.79 4.96 -11.52
C ALA A 171 -23.87 3.77 -11.24
N ARG A 172 -23.75 2.81 -12.16
CA ARG A 172 -22.68 1.82 -12.12
C ARG A 172 -21.37 2.54 -12.40
N ASN A 173 -20.37 2.29 -11.54
CA ASN A 173 -19.02 2.78 -11.71
C ASN A 173 -18.07 1.58 -11.78
N ASP A 174 -17.47 1.38 -12.93
CA ASP A 174 -16.54 0.28 -13.15
C ASP A 174 -15.09 0.67 -12.82
N ASP A 175 -14.84 1.96 -12.51
CA ASP A 175 -13.48 2.46 -12.20
C ASP A 175 -13.52 3.70 -11.31
N PHE A 176 -13.39 3.51 -10.02
CA PHE A 176 -13.32 4.57 -9.01
C PHE A 176 -12.02 5.40 -9.04
N ASN A 177 -11.04 5.03 -9.88
CA ASN A 177 -9.78 5.75 -10.03
C ASN A 177 -9.69 6.54 -11.34
N ALA A 178 -10.77 6.60 -12.12
CA ALA A 178 -10.87 7.33 -13.39
C ALA A 178 -11.42 8.76 -13.25
N GLY A 179 -11.22 9.41 -12.10
CA GLY A 179 -11.56 10.81 -11.88
C GLY A 179 -12.94 11.06 -11.26
N ASP A 180 -13.92 10.18 -11.42
CA ASP A 180 -15.23 10.24 -10.73
C ASP A 180 -15.39 9.02 -9.82
N GLN A 181 -15.62 9.27 -8.54
CA GLN A 181 -15.83 8.23 -7.53
C GLN A 181 -17.30 8.03 -7.16
N SER A 182 -18.21 8.68 -7.85
CA SER A 182 -19.64 8.53 -7.61
C SER A 182 -20.15 7.19 -8.15
N GLY A 183 -21.15 6.60 -7.48
CA GLY A 183 -21.83 5.42 -7.96
C GLY A 183 -21.58 4.16 -7.14
N VAL A 184 -21.80 3.00 -7.76
CA VAL A 184 -21.68 1.67 -7.16
C VAL A 184 -20.97 0.73 -8.12
N GLY A 185 -20.01 -0.06 -7.60
CA GLY A 185 -19.21 -0.97 -8.43
C GLY A 185 -18.23 -1.79 -7.60
N LEU A 186 -17.40 -2.57 -8.29
CA LEU A 186 -16.31 -3.33 -7.68
C LEU A 186 -15.01 -2.55 -7.75
N TYR A 187 -14.26 -2.53 -6.65
CA TYR A 187 -12.90 -2.01 -6.65
C TYR A 187 -11.94 -2.98 -7.32
N GLN A 188 -10.95 -2.45 -8.00
CA GLN A 188 -9.74 -3.20 -8.32
C GLN A 188 -8.92 -3.48 -7.05
N VAL A 189 -8.03 -4.45 -7.15
CA VAL A 189 -7.26 -4.94 -6.01
C VAL A 189 -5.76 -5.00 -6.32
N THR A 190 -4.93 -4.86 -5.28
CA THR A 190 -3.49 -5.05 -5.36
C THR A 190 -3.14 -6.53 -5.27
N GLN A 191 -3.49 -7.26 -6.32
CA GLN A 191 -3.22 -8.69 -6.49
C GLN A 191 -2.50 -8.94 -7.81
N LYS A 192 -1.77 -10.05 -7.87
CA LYS A 192 -1.15 -10.57 -9.07
C LYS A 192 -1.26 -12.09 -9.04
N ASP A 193 -1.70 -12.70 -10.14
CA ASP A 193 -1.88 -14.15 -10.26
C ASP A 193 -2.72 -14.75 -9.10
N GLY A 194 -3.77 -14.02 -8.67
CA GLY A 194 -4.66 -14.44 -7.58
C GLY A 194 -4.06 -14.38 -6.17
N LYS A 195 -2.90 -13.77 -6.00
CA LYS A 195 -2.23 -13.56 -4.71
C LYS A 195 -2.10 -12.08 -4.40
N ARG A 196 -1.99 -11.75 -3.11
CA ARG A 196 -1.59 -10.41 -2.67
C ARG A 196 -0.30 -9.99 -3.38
N HIS A 197 -0.26 -8.74 -3.84
CA HIS A 197 0.94 -8.10 -4.34
C HIS A 197 1.23 -6.85 -3.50
N SER A 198 1.97 -7.05 -2.41
CA SER A 198 2.32 -6.01 -1.45
C SER A 198 3.35 -5.03 -2.00
N ALA A 199 3.65 -3.97 -1.25
CA ALA A 199 4.76 -3.08 -1.56
C ALA A 199 6.13 -3.79 -1.46
N ALA A 200 6.25 -4.80 -0.58
CA ALA A 200 7.44 -5.64 -0.55
C ALA A 200 7.61 -6.42 -1.84
N ASP A 201 6.52 -7.04 -2.36
CA ASP A 201 6.57 -7.81 -3.60
C ASP A 201 6.91 -6.93 -4.82
N GLY A 202 6.30 -5.75 -4.90
CA GLY A 202 6.49 -4.86 -6.04
C GLY A 202 7.81 -4.10 -6.04
N TYR A 203 8.28 -3.67 -4.89
CA TYR A 203 9.42 -2.75 -4.80
C TYR A 203 10.65 -3.35 -4.12
N LEU A 204 10.50 -4.06 -2.99
CA LEU A 204 11.64 -4.45 -2.16
C LEU A 204 12.27 -5.77 -2.61
N LYS A 205 11.48 -6.84 -2.73
CA LYS A 205 11.99 -8.18 -3.07
C LYS A 205 12.79 -8.22 -4.38
N PRO A 206 12.38 -7.50 -5.44
CA PRO A 206 13.14 -7.50 -6.69
C PRO A 206 14.55 -6.89 -6.58
N VAL A 207 14.86 -6.20 -5.48
CA VAL A 207 16.12 -5.44 -5.31
C VAL A 207 16.91 -5.82 -4.06
N LEU A 208 16.47 -6.84 -3.32
CA LEU A 208 17.16 -7.28 -2.09
C LEU A 208 18.61 -7.71 -2.32
N ASP A 209 18.94 -8.20 -3.51
CA ASP A 209 20.29 -8.63 -3.88
C ASP A 209 21.23 -7.47 -4.31
N ARG A 210 20.73 -6.23 -4.30
CA ARG A 210 21.60 -5.09 -4.63
C ARG A 210 22.68 -4.90 -3.57
N PRO A 211 23.97 -4.74 -3.97
CA PRO A 211 25.07 -4.53 -3.01
C PRO A 211 24.92 -3.19 -2.24
N THR A 212 24.14 -2.26 -2.76
CA THR A 212 23.82 -0.96 -2.16
C THR A 212 22.71 -1.00 -1.13
N LEU A 213 21.97 -2.12 -1.01
CA LEU A 213 20.84 -2.25 -0.09
C LEU A 213 21.14 -3.27 1.00
N THR A 214 20.96 -2.87 2.24
CA THR A 214 20.94 -3.77 3.40
C THR A 214 19.56 -3.67 4.04
N ALA A 215 18.79 -4.76 4.05
CA ALA A 215 17.50 -4.83 4.73
C ALA A 215 17.62 -5.72 5.98
N THR A 216 17.18 -5.21 7.13
CA THR A 216 17.23 -5.92 8.40
C THR A 216 15.84 -5.95 9.02
N THR A 217 15.34 -7.15 9.30
CA THR A 217 14.07 -7.39 9.98
C THR A 217 14.28 -7.68 11.47
N GLY A 218 13.22 -7.60 12.29
CA GLY A 218 13.33 -7.74 13.74
C GLY A 218 14.10 -6.60 14.40
N ALA A 219 14.28 -5.47 13.72
CA ALA A 219 15.05 -4.32 14.13
C ALA A 219 14.13 -3.16 14.57
N GLN A 220 13.71 -3.18 15.82
CA GLN A 220 12.92 -2.12 16.43
C GLN A 220 13.80 -0.89 16.68
N VAL A 221 13.51 0.21 16.00
CA VAL A 221 14.17 1.50 16.28
C VAL A 221 13.48 2.16 17.48
N THR A 222 14.28 2.56 18.46
CA THR A 222 13.77 3.16 19.71
C THR A 222 14.16 4.63 19.86
N ARG A 223 15.22 5.08 19.20
CA ARG A 223 15.70 6.47 19.16
C ARG A 223 16.56 6.67 17.91
#